data_2ac94e555d384079c39fcb62172cda52
#
_entry.id   2ac94e555d384079c39fcb62172cda52
#
_cell.length_a   1.000
_cell.length_b   1.000
_cell.length_c   1.000
_cell.angle_alpha   90.00
_cell.angle_beta   90.00
_cell.angle_gamma   90.00
#
_symmetry.space_group_name_H-M   'P 1'
#
loop_
_entity.id
_entity.type
_entity.pdbx_description
1 polymer ?
#
loop_
_entity_poly.entity_id
_entity_poly.type
_entity_poly.pdbx_seq_one_letter_code
_entity_poly.pdbx_strand_id
1 'polypeptide(L)'
;MTQIRPFCGLRPVPEYAAEIAALPYDVMDTEEARQILNKNPLSFLRVTKSEATMSDCIDPHSQAVYKMAKTNLDRYLSDGQMKKDTTPCYYIYRQQMGQHIQIGLVAAASVEEYRENIIKKHELTRHDKEQDRVNHILATEAQTGAVFLTYKGKPEINTYVLSLMGAKKPVYDFTSEDGVQHTLYVVENLMEIAELTRLFEDVPVMYIADGHHRSAAAMRVADELGKTPRHGSNEEYNTFLAVIFPDNMMQIMDYNRLVKDLNGLSMEEFLSRVGEKFEISELENGPKPEARHQFSMYLTGKWRRLTAKEGTFAADDVIGSLDVSILQDNLLAPILGIKDPRTDERINFMGGIRGLDVLASKVDAGAYSVAFAMYPTSMEELIKVADAGKIMPPKSTWFEPKLRDAMVVHLIGEDE
;
A
#
# COMPACT_ATOMS: atom_id res chain seq x y z
N MET A 1 2.89 -5.73 -23.60
CA MET A 1 2.88 -4.24 -23.60
C MET A 1 1.76 -3.82 -22.70
N THR A 2 2.02 -2.95 -21.75
CA THR A 2 1.01 -2.55 -20.77
C THR A 2 0.09 -1.47 -21.34
N GLN A 3 -1.20 -1.55 -20.99
CA GLN A 3 -2.21 -0.60 -21.43
C GLN A 3 -2.68 0.24 -20.25
N ILE A 4 -2.56 1.55 -20.39
CA ILE A 4 -3.15 2.52 -19.48
C ILE A 4 -4.13 3.38 -20.23
N ARG A 5 -5.18 3.86 -19.56
CA ARG A 5 -6.18 4.74 -20.17
C ARG A 5 -6.37 6.00 -19.35
N PRO A 6 -6.57 7.16 -19.99
CA PRO A 6 -7.09 8.34 -19.32
C PRO A 6 -8.55 8.09 -18.94
N PHE A 7 -9.03 8.77 -17.91
CA PHE A 7 -10.41 8.66 -17.42
C PHE A 7 -10.91 10.01 -16.89
N CYS A 8 -12.24 10.16 -16.78
CA CYS A 8 -12.86 11.34 -16.19
C CYS A 8 -12.84 11.22 -14.66
N GLY A 9 -11.77 11.68 -14.00
CA GLY A 9 -11.61 11.55 -12.57
C GLY A 9 -12.58 12.43 -11.78
N LEU A 10 -13.15 11.87 -10.71
CA LEU A 10 -13.84 12.63 -9.68
C LEU A 10 -12.79 13.06 -8.65
N ARG A 11 -12.69 14.37 -8.40
CA ARG A 11 -11.65 14.91 -7.52
C ARG A 11 -12.16 16.12 -6.73
N PRO A 12 -11.57 16.42 -5.57
CA PRO A 12 -11.89 17.63 -4.80
C PRO A 12 -11.75 18.89 -5.64
N VAL A 13 -12.56 19.88 -5.38
CA VAL A 13 -12.22 21.24 -5.81
C VAL A 13 -11.04 21.74 -4.99
N PRO A 14 -10.16 22.61 -5.52
CA PRO A 14 -8.86 22.93 -4.92
C PRO A 14 -8.94 23.37 -3.44
N GLU A 15 -9.98 24.08 -3.07
CA GLU A 15 -10.18 24.62 -1.73
C GLU A 15 -10.34 23.53 -0.66
N TYR A 16 -10.85 22.35 -1.04
CA TYR A 16 -11.12 21.25 -0.11
C TYR A 16 -10.13 20.09 -0.23
N ALA A 17 -9.16 20.18 -1.15
CA ALA A 17 -8.27 19.05 -1.45
C ALA A 17 -7.51 18.54 -0.22
N ALA A 18 -6.95 19.45 0.58
CA ALA A 18 -6.20 19.11 1.79
C ALA A 18 -7.07 18.48 2.89
N GLU A 19 -8.34 18.89 2.99
CA GLU A 19 -9.26 18.39 4.01
C GLU A 19 -9.89 17.05 3.60
N ILE A 20 -10.19 16.88 2.31
CA ILE A 20 -10.83 15.67 1.81
C ILE A 20 -9.81 14.52 1.68
N ALA A 21 -8.60 14.78 1.19
CA ALA A 21 -7.58 13.74 1.00
C ALA A 21 -7.30 12.98 2.30
N ALA A 22 -7.43 11.65 2.26
CA ALA A 22 -7.35 10.81 3.44
C ALA A 22 -6.30 9.70 3.28
N LEU A 23 -5.77 9.20 4.39
CA LEU A 23 -5.00 7.96 4.40
C LEU A 23 -5.88 6.78 3.94
N PRO A 24 -5.29 5.74 3.33
CA PRO A 24 -6.03 4.54 2.94
C PRO A 24 -6.71 3.88 4.15
N TYR A 25 -7.85 3.28 3.90
CA TYR A 25 -8.70 2.66 4.94
C TYR A 25 -8.01 1.56 5.74
N ASP A 26 -6.99 0.91 5.19
CA ASP A 26 -6.32 -0.28 5.72
C ASP A 26 -5.11 0.03 6.62
N VAL A 27 -4.75 1.32 6.79
CA VAL A 27 -3.64 1.74 7.65
C VAL A 27 -4.08 2.18 9.05
N MET A 28 -5.39 2.14 9.34
CA MET A 28 -5.96 2.55 10.62
C MET A 28 -7.17 1.69 11.01
N ASP A 29 -7.47 1.63 12.30
CA ASP A 29 -8.71 1.02 12.79
C ASP A 29 -9.91 1.98 12.74
N THR A 30 -11.11 1.48 13.10
CA THR A 30 -12.35 2.27 13.04
C THR A 30 -12.37 3.40 14.07
N GLU A 31 -11.77 3.19 15.25
CA GLU A 31 -11.71 4.21 16.29
C GLU A 31 -10.76 5.35 15.92
N GLU A 32 -9.60 5.03 15.36
CA GLU A 32 -8.66 6.02 14.81
C GLU A 32 -9.35 6.85 13.70
N ALA A 33 -10.08 6.20 12.80
CA ALA A 33 -10.85 6.87 11.76
C ALA A 33 -11.92 7.82 12.34
N ARG A 34 -12.63 7.40 13.40
CA ARG A 34 -13.61 8.22 14.11
C ARG A 34 -12.99 9.47 14.73
N GLN A 35 -11.82 9.32 15.35
CA GLN A 35 -11.09 10.45 15.92
C GLN A 35 -10.67 11.46 14.85
N ILE A 36 -10.24 10.98 13.68
CA ILE A 36 -9.93 11.85 12.54
C ILE A 36 -11.18 12.57 12.05
N LEU A 37 -12.30 11.86 11.86
CA LEU A 37 -13.56 12.42 11.39
C LEU A 37 -14.19 13.44 12.37
N ASN A 38 -13.97 13.27 13.66
CA ASN A 38 -14.40 14.25 14.67
C ASN A 38 -13.62 15.57 14.55
N LYS A 39 -12.35 15.52 14.15
CA LYS A 39 -11.51 16.70 13.93
C LYS A 39 -11.71 17.30 12.54
N ASN A 40 -11.83 16.44 11.53
CA ASN A 40 -12.01 16.82 10.14
C ASN A 40 -13.23 16.10 9.53
N PRO A 41 -14.43 16.69 9.62
CA PRO A 41 -15.65 16.11 9.07
C PRO A 41 -15.66 15.96 7.54
N LEU A 42 -14.76 16.64 6.83
CA LEU A 42 -14.61 16.54 5.37
C LEU A 42 -13.69 15.42 4.92
N SER A 43 -13.00 14.74 5.84
CA SER A 43 -12.11 13.63 5.46
C SER A 43 -12.85 12.54 4.67
N PHE A 44 -12.24 12.08 3.58
CA PHE A 44 -12.77 11.02 2.71
C PHE A 44 -12.92 9.66 3.41
N LEU A 45 -12.42 9.52 4.64
CA LEU A 45 -12.70 8.38 5.49
C LEU A 45 -14.21 8.17 5.71
N ARG A 46 -15.05 9.21 5.56
CA ARG A 46 -16.51 9.06 5.55
C ARG A 46 -17.01 8.10 4.46
N VAL A 47 -16.26 7.98 3.36
CA VAL A 47 -16.57 7.08 2.25
C VAL A 47 -15.84 5.75 2.43
N THR A 48 -14.54 5.77 2.71
CA THR A 48 -13.70 4.57 2.72
C THR A 48 -13.78 3.78 4.03
N LYS A 49 -14.24 4.42 5.13
CA LYS A 49 -14.51 3.83 6.46
C LYS A 49 -15.82 4.36 7.04
N SER A 50 -16.92 4.19 6.31
CA SER A 50 -18.22 4.77 6.64
C SER A 50 -18.77 4.31 7.99
N GLU A 51 -18.38 3.11 8.47
CA GLU A 51 -18.74 2.61 9.80
C GLU A 51 -18.27 3.56 10.92
N ALA A 52 -17.20 4.33 10.70
CA ALA A 52 -16.72 5.31 11.67
C ALA A 52 -17.67 6.49 11.88
N THR A 53 -18.62 6.72 10.95
CA THR A 53 -19.68 7.73 11.08
C THR A 53 -20.98 7.18 11.68
N MET A 54 -21.03 5.90 12.02
CA MET A 54 -22.21 5.19 12.47
C MET A 54 -22.07 4.74 13.93
N SER A 55 -23.08 4.02 14.43
CA SER A 55 -23.07 3.48 15.78
C SER A 55 -21.94 2.46 15.98
N ASP A 56 -21.35 2.44 17.19
CA ASP A 56 -20.24 1.53 17.57
C ASP A 56 -20.60 0.04 17.46
N CYS A 57 -21.89 -0.29 17.45
CA CYS A 57 -22.37 -1.66 17.35
C CYS A 57 -22.63 -2.13 15.91
N ILE A 58 -22.35 -1.29 14.89
CA ILE A 58 -22.59 -1.64 13.51
C ILE A 58 -21.55 -2.67 13.02
N ASP A 59 -22.00 -3.67 12.29
CA ASP A 59 -21.08 -4.55 11.55
C ASP A 59 -20.45 -3.76 10.40
N PRO A 60 -19.12 -3.57 10.37
CA PRO A 60 -18.41 -2.82 9.32
C PRO A 60 -18.64 -3.37 7.91
N HIS A 61 -19.05 -4.64 7.79
CA HIS A 61 -19.31 -5.31 6.52
C HIS A 61 -20.80 -5.40 6.17
N SER A 62 -21.67 -4.68 6.88
CA SER A 62 -23.11 -4.66 6.61
C SER A 62 -23.45 -3.81 5.38
N GLN A 63 -24.56 -4.15 4.72
CA GLN A 63 -25.09 -3.37 3.59
C GLN A 63 -25.39 -1.90 3.95
N ALA A 64 -25.72 -1.62 5.22
CA ALA A 64 -25.96 -0.27 5.70
C ALA A 64 -24.71 0.60 5.63
N VAL A 65 -23.52 0.03 5.90
CA VAL A 65 -22.23 0.73 5.81
C VAL A 65 -21.90 1.06 4.36
N TYR A 66 -22.07 0.13 3.42
CA TYR A 66 -21.83 0.38 2.00
C TYR A 66 -22.80 1.42 1.42
N LYS A 67 -24.08 1.37 1.82
CA LYS A 67 -25.07 2.41 1.45
C LYS A 67 -24.69 3.79 2.02
N MET A 68 -24.16 3.84 3.24
CA MET A 68 -23.67 5.08 3.82
C MET A 68 -22.47 5.61 3.03
N ALA A 69 -21.56 4.74 2.57
CA ALA A 69 -20.44 5.14 1.71
C ALA A 69 -20.91 5.84 0.43
N LYS A 70 -21.91 5.26 -0.27
CA LYS A 70 -22.54 5.90 -1.43
C LYS A 70 -23.17 7.25 -1.08
N THR A 71 -23.98 7.30 -0.02
CA THR A 71 -24.61 8.55 0.46
C THR A 71 -23.58 9.64 0.74
N ASN A 72 -22.46 9.29 1.36
CA ASN A 72 -21.39 10.23 1.66
C ASN A 72 -20.65 10.68 0.39
N LEU A 73 -20.43 9.79 -0.58
CA LEU A 73 -19.82 10.14 -1.86
C LEU A 73 -20.74 11.11 -2.66
N ASP A 74 -22.03 10.80 -2.73
CA ASP A 74 -23.02 11.66 -3.43
C ASP A 74 -23.13 13.06 -2.78
N ARG A 75 -22.95 13.12 -1.46
CA ARG A 75 -22.93 14.40 -0.75
C ARG A 75 -21.78 15.30 -1.17
N TYR A 76 -20.57 14.76 -1.35
CA TYR A 76 -19.44 15.57 -1.86
C TYR A 76 -19.74 16.17 -3.24
N LEU A 77 -20.46 15.45 -4.08
CA LEU A 77 -20.92 15.94 -5.40
C LEU A 77 -22.00 17.01 -5.27
N SER A 78 -23.05 16.73 -4.49
CA SER A 78 -24.19 17.66 -4.31
C SER A 78 -23.79 18.97 -3.62
N ASP A 79 -22.83 18.90 -2.69
CA ASP A 79 -22.32 20.07 -1.97
C ASP A 79 -21.24 20.82 -2.77
N GLY A 80 -20.88 20.33 -3.97
CA GLY A 80 -19.88 20.95 -4.85
C GLY A 80 -18.45 20.86 -4.32
N GLN A 81 -18.19 19.97 -3.37
CA GLN A 81 -16.87 19.77 -2.75
C GLN A 81 -15.95 18.90 -3.60
N MET A 82 -16.53 18.03 -4.43
CA MET A 82 -15.84 17.26 -5.46
C MET A 82 -16.47 17.52 -6.83
N LYS A 83 -15.66 17.39 -7.87
CA LYS A 83 -16.06 17.64 -9.27
C LYS A 83 -15.50 16.53 -10.16
N LYS A 84 -16.35 16.01 -11.07
CA LYS A 84 -15.93 15.12 -12.16
C LYS A 84 -15.34 15.95 -13.30
N ASP A 85 -14.19 15.51 -13.80
CA ASP A 85 -13.60 16.11 -15.01
C ASP A 85 -14.48 15.79 -16.23
N THR A 86 -14.58 16.74 -17.13
CA THR A 86 -15.49 16.64 -18.29
C THR A 86 -14.89 15.89 -19.48
N THR A 87 -13.58 15.68 -19.49
CA THR A 87 -12.83 14.96 -20.51
C THR A 87 -11.88 13.97 -19.84
N PRO A 88 -11.58 12.82 -20.48
CA PRO A 88 -10.61 11.89 -19.94
C PRO A 88 -9.23 12.51 -19.82
N CYS A 89 -8.62 12.37 -18.64
CA CYS A 89 -7.31 12.93 -18.28
C CYS A 89 -6.38 11.84 -17.72
N TYR A 90 -5.08 12.07 -17.82
CA TYR A 90 -4.12 11.51 -16.88
C TYR A 90 -3.83 12.55 -15.78
N TYR A 91 -3.30 12.07 -14.64
CA TYR A 91 -2.87 12.98 -13.58
C TYR A 91 -1.46 12.61 -13.15
N ILE A 92 -0.62 13.61 -12.90
CA ILE A 92 0.71 13.39 -12.35
C ILE A 92 0.63 13.68 -10.86
N TYR A 93 0.90 12.68 -10.03
CA TYR A 93 0.88 12.79 -8.58
C TYR A 93 2.29 12.72 -8.02
N ARG A 94 2.73 13.83 -7.45
CA ARG A 94 4.02 13.95 -6.76
C ARG A 94 3.80 13.92 -5.26
N GLN A 95 4.59 13.12 -4.56
CA GLN A 95 4.66 13.10 -3.10
C GLN A 95 6.10 13.39 -2.67
N GLN A 96 6.24 14.14 -1.57
CA GLN A 96 7.54 14.38 -0.94
C GLN A 96 7.44 14.15 0.56
N MET A 97 8.25 13.23 1.07
CA MET A 97 8.41 12.89 2.49
C MET A 97 9.87 13.13 2.89
N GLY A 98 10.12 14.24 3.59
CA GLY A 98 11.50 14.68 3.86
C GLY A 98 12.28 14.90 2.57
N GLN A 99 13.35 14.14 2.39
CA GLN A 99 14.17 14.19 1.16
C GLN A 99 13.70 13.24 0.06
N HIS A 100 12.82 12.30 0.39
CA HIS A 100 12.31 11.34 -0.59
C HIS A 100 11.22 11.98 -1.44
N ILE A 101 11.37 11.87 -2.76
CA ILE A 101 10.39 12.35 -3.75
C ILE A 101 10.03 11.19 -4.66
N GLN A 102 8.74 10.95 -4.81
CA GLN A 102 8.20 10.00 -5.80
C GLN A 102 7.15 10.68 -6.68
N ILE A 103 7.17 10.35 -7.97
CA ILE A 103 6.29 10.93 -8.97
C ILE A 103 5.66 9.78 -9.75
N GLY A 104 4.34 9.69 -9.72
CA GLY A 104 3.57 8.65 -10.38
C GLY A 104 2.54 9.21 -11.35
N LEU A 105 2.17 8.40 -12.33
CA LEU A 105 1.08 8.67 -13.24
C LEU A 105 -0.20 8.01 -12.72
N VAL A 106 -1.26 8.80 -12.48
CA VAL A 106 -2.60 8.29 -12.17
C VAL A 106 -3.29 7.95 -13.48
N ALA A 107 -3.73 6.72 -13.60
CA ALA A 107 -4.35 6.19 -14.80
C ALA A 107 -5.33 5.05 -14.46
N ALA A 108 -6.17 4.70 -15.41
CA ALA A 108 -6.97 3.48 -15.40
C ALA A 108 -6.14 2.33 -15.99
N ALA A 109 -5.78 1.34 -15.15
CA ALA A 109 -5.01 0.16 -15.52
C ALA A 109 -5.95 -1.00 -15.89
N SER A 110 -5.53 -1.89 -16.81
CA SER A 110 -6.37 -2.95 -17.36
C SER A 110 -6.61 -4.09 -16.36
N VAL A 111 -7.88 -4.46 -16.15
CA VAL A 111 -8.27 -5.68 -15.40
C VAL A 111 -7.80 -6.93 -16.13
N GLU A 112 -7.83 -6.95 -17.48
CA GLU A 112 -7.38 -8.10 -18.25
C GLU A 112 -5.88 -8.34 -18.09
N GLU A 113 -5.06 -7.29 -18.09
CA GLU A 113 -3.62 -7.41 -17.83
C GLU A 113 -3.31 -7.91 -16.41
N TYR A 114 -4.16 -7.57 -15.44
CA TYR A 114 -4.07 -8.16 -14.10
C TYR A 114 -4.42 -9.66 -14.12
N ARG A 115 -5.42 -10.08 -14.90
CA ARG A 115 -5.83 -11.47 -15.07
C ARG A 115 -4.73 -12.29 -15.76
N GLU A 116 -4.14 -11.74 -16.81
CA GLU A 116 -3.06 -12.36 -17.61
C GLU A 116 -1.69 -12.30 -16.90
N ASN A 117 -1.61 -11.71 -15.70
CA ASN A 117 -0.36 -11.53 -14.95
C ASN A 117 0.70 -10.68 -15.68
N ILE A 118 0.27 -9.78 -16.55
CA ILE A 118 1.10 -8.68 -17.09
C ILE A 118 1.30 -7.64 -15.97
N ILE A 119 0.25 -7.40 -15.16
CA ILE A 119 0.36 -6.72 -13.88
C ILE A 119 0.60 -7.80 -12.82
N LYS A 120 1.87 -7.94 -12.41
CA LYS A 120 2.35 -9.04 -11.58
C LYS A 120 2.06 -8.84 -10.10
N LYS A 121 1.81 -9.96 -9.44
CA LYS A 121 1.43 -10.06 -8.01
C LYS A 121 2.59 -10.66 -7.22
N HIS A 122 2.71 -10.27 -5.96
CA HIS A 122 3.67 -10.88 -5.03
C HIS A 122 3.05 -11.19 -3.65
N GLU A 123 1.75 -10.95 -3.47
CA GLU A 123 1.03 -11.22 -2.23
C GLU A 123 -0.29 -11.95 -2.51
N LEU A 124 -0.65 -12.89 -1.64
CA LEU A 124 -1.97 -13.54 -1.66
C LEU A 124 -2.99 -12.63 -0.98
N THR A 125 -4.13 -12.53 -1.60
CA THR A 125 -5.27 -11.79 -1.05
C THR A 125 -6.13 -12.68 -0.16
N ARG A 126 -6.85 -12.08 0.78
CA ARG A 126 -7.82 -12.75 1.65
C ARG A 126 -9.21 -12.52 1.09
N HIS A 127 -9.96 -13.59 0.95
CA HIS A 127 -11.32 -13.57 0.37
C HIS A 127 -12.27 -12.61 1.10
N ASP A 128 -12.23 -12.56 2.43
CA ASP A 128 -13.04 -11.65 3.24
C ASP A 128 -12.75 -10.17 2.92
N LYS A 129 -11.48 -9.81 2.77
CA LYS A 129 -11.05 -8.46 2.42
C LYS A 129 -11.37 -8.08 0.96
N GLU A 130 -11.22 -9.04 0.04
CA GLU A 130 -11.66 -8.83 -1.34
C GLU A 130 -13.17 -8.60 -1.41
N GLN A 131 -13.96 -9.45 -0.74
CA GLN A 131 -15.42 -9.34 -0.77
C GLN A 131 -15.89 -8.01 -0.19
N ASP A 132 -15.27 -7.54 0.87
CA ASP A 132 -15.53 -6.22 1.42
C ASP A 132 -15.32 -5.11 0.38
N ARG A 133 -14.19 -5.14 -0.33
CA ARG A 133 -13.91 -4.14 -1.39
C ARG A 133 -14.83 -4.28 -2.59
N VAL A 134 -15.18 -5.51 -3.00
CA VAL A 134 -16.18 -5.74 -4.06
C VAL A 134 -17.52 -5.09 -3.68
N ASN A 135 -18.02 -5.35 -2.47
CA ASN A 135 -19.27 -4.76 -2.00
C ASN A 135 -19.22 -3.23 -1.96
N HIS A 136 -18.09 -2.68 -1.50
CA HIS A 136 -17.88 -1.24 -1.45
C HIS A 136 -17.90 -0.61 -2.86
N ILE A 137 -17.14 -1.20 -3.82
CA ILE A 137 -17.08 -0.69 -5.20
C ILE A 137 -18.44 -0.79 -5.86
N LEU A 138 -19.16 -1.92 -5.72
CA LEU A 138 -20.50 -2.09 -6.29
C LEU A 138 -21.52 -1.11 -5.72
N ALA A 139 -21.45 -0.83 -4.41
CA ALA A 139 -22.38 0.08 -3.75
C ALA A 139 -22.09 1.56 -4.07
N THR A 140 -20.82 1.94 -4.17
CA THR A 140 -20.42 3.32 -4.46
C THR A 140 -20.34 3.61 -5.95
N GLU A 141 -20.29 2.57 -6.79
CA GLU A 141 -20.01 2.67 -8.23
C GLU A 141 -18.69 3.42 -8.51
N ALA A 142 -17.73 3.26 -7.59
CA ALA A 142 -16.47 4.00 -7.60
C ALA A 142 -15.32 3.19 -7.04
N GLN A 143 -14.15 3.38 -7.61
CA GLN A 143 -12.88 2.94 -7.06
C GLN A 143 -12.26 4.12 -6.30
N THR A 144 -12.39 4.09 -4.99
CA THR A 144 -12.11 5.20 -4.08
C THR A 144 -10.67 5.26 -3.59
N GLY A 145 -9.93 4.16 -3.73
CA GLY A 145 -8.52 4.04 -3.35
C GLY A 145 -7.68 3.48 -4.49
N ALA A 146 -6.62 4.16 -4.87
CA ALA A 146 -5.75 3.75 -5.97
C ALA A 146 -4.91 2.52 -5.63
N VAL A 147 -4.70 1.65 -6.60
CA VAL A 147 -3.67 0.60 -6.55
C VAL A 147 -2.31 1.25 -6.80
N PHE A 148 -1.33 0.91 -5.98
CA PHE A 148 0.03 1.38 -6.11
C PHE A 148 0.80 0.43 -7.03
N LEU A 149 1.03 0.83 -8.27
CA LEU A 149 1.78 0.07 -9.27
C LEU A 149 3.19 0.62 -9.44
N THR A 150 4.09 -0.26 -9.88
CA THR A 150 5.44 0.12 -10.28
C THR A 150 5.87 -0.60 -11.56
N TYR A 151 6.84 -0.01 -12.26
CA TYR A 151 7.48 -0.58 -13.44
C TYR A 151 8.98 -0.32 -13.40
N LYS A 152 9.77 -1.11 -14.12
CA LYS A 152 11.21 -0.84 -14.28
C LYS A 152 11.41 0.47 -15.02
N GLY A 153 11.90 1.49 -14.30
CA GLY A 153 11.95 2.87 -14.74
C GLY A 153 12.56 3.06 -16.13
N LYS A 154 11.93 3.91 -16.94
CA LYS A 154 12.38 4.29 -18.29
C LYS A 154 12.69 5.78 -18.33
N PRO A 155 13.91 6.17 -18.69
CA PRO A 155 14.32 7.57 -18.73
C PRO A 155 13.42 8.46 -19.58
N GLU A 156 12.87 7.92 -20.68
CA GLU A 156 12.00 8.63 -21.61
C GLU A 156 10.69 9.04 -20.93
N ILE A 157 10.06 8.13 -20.18
CA ILE A 157 8.83 8.40 -19.43
C ILE A 157 9.12 9.45 -18.35
N ASN A 158 10.19 9.25 -17.57
CA ASN A 158 10.54 10.17 -16.48
C ASN A 158 10.80 11.58 -17.00
N THR A 159 11.56 11.70 -18.10
CA THR A 159 11.88 12.99 -18.73
C THR A 159 10.60 13.68 -19.22
N TYR A 160 9.71 12.94 -19.86
CA TYR A 160 8.48 13.50 -20.37
C TYR A 160 7.53 13.94 -19.24
N VAL A 161 7.34 13.12 -18.21
CA VAL A 161 6.55 13.49 -17.02
C VAL A 161 7.10 14.76 -16.35
N LEU A 162 8.42 14.85 -16.17
CA LEU A 162 9.05 16.04 -15.59
C LEU A 162 8.87 17.28 -16.48
N SER A 163 8.91 17.13 -17.80
CA SER A 163 8.65 18.24 -18.74
C SER A 163 7.22 18.77 -18.63
N LEU A 164 6.24 17.88 -18.49
CA LEU A 164 4.83 18.24 -18.29
C LEU A 164 4.64 19.00 -16.96
N MET A 165 5.28 18.54 -15.88
CA MET A 165 5.23 19.24 -14.59
C MET A 165 5.84 20.63 -14.67
N GLY A 166 6.94 20.80 -15.39
CA GLY A 166 7.58 22.09 -15.58
C GLY A 166 6.75 23.08 -16.42
N ALA A 167 5.88 22.57 -17.32
CA ALA A 167 5.03 23.37 -18.18
C ALA A 167 3.64 23.70 -17.57
N LYS A 168 3.20 22.98 -16.53
CA LYS A 168 1.87 23.09 -15.95
C LYS A 168 1.91 23.65 -14.53
N LYS A 169 0.82 24.27 -14.11
CA LYS A 169 0.59 24.60 -12.70
C LYS A 169 -0.12 23.41 -12.02
N PRO A 170 0.25 23.05 -10.79
CA PRO A 170 -0.48 22.04 -10.05
C PRO A 170 -1.89 22.53 -9.73
N VAL A 171 -2.84 21.59 -9.74
CA VAL A 171 -4.21 21.85 -9.25
C VAL A 171 -4.31 21.72 -7.74
N TYR A 172 -3.43 20.90 -7.13
CA TYR A 172 -3.26 20.80 -5.69
C TYR A 172 -1.77 20.91 -5.35
N ASP A 173 -1.49 21.56 -4.24
CA ASP A 173 -0.17 21.57 -3.59
C ASP A 173 -0.38 21.86 -2.10
N PHE A 174 -0.36 20.82 -1.28
CA PHE A 174 -0.58 20.93 0.16
C PHE A 174 0.30 19.94 0.93
N THR A 175 0.53 20.23 2.20
CA THR A 175 1.23 19.33 3.13
C THR A 175 0.21 18.78 4.13
N SER A 176 0.13 17.46 4.24
CA SER A 176 -0.73 16.77 5.22
C SER A 176 -0.13 16.77 6.63
N GLU A 177 -0.92 16.40 7.65
CA GLU A 177 -0.50 16.43 9.07
C GLU A 177 0.74 15.58 9.37
N ASP A 178 0.98 14.51 8.61
CA ASP A 178 2.17 13.66 8.72
C ASP A 178 3.41 14.23 8.02
N GLY A 179 3.33 15.47 7.52
CA GLY A 179 4.45 16.19 6.90
C GLY A 179 4.73 15.78 5.45
N VAL A 180 3.89 14.98 4.82
CA VAL A 180 4.01 14.63 3.41
C VAL A 180 3.40 15.72 2.54
N GLN A 181 4.17 16.25 1.58
CA GLN A 181 3.66 17.17 0.56
C GLN A 181 3.03 16.37 -0.59
N HIS A 182 1.85 16.78 -1.01
CA HIS A 182 1.07 16.20 -2.10
C HIS A 182 0.83 17.25 -3.18
N THR A 183 1.27 16.96 -4.39
CA THR A 183 1.11 17.86 -5.55
C THR A 183 0.46 17.08 -6.69
N LEU A 184 -0.61 17.61 -7.29
CA LEU A 184 -1.32 16.97 -8.40
C LEU A 184 -1.37 17.90 -9.62
N TYR A 185 -1.07 17.34 -10.79
CA TYR A 185 -1.20 18.01 -12.08
C TYR A 185 -2.20 17.28 -12.95
N VAL A 186 -2.99 18.00 -13.75
CA VAL A 186 -3.93 17.43 -14.72
C VAL A 186 -3.33 17.48 -16.12
N VAL A 187 -3.36 16.35 -16.82
CA VAL A 187 -2.93 16.22 -18.21
C VAL A 187 -4.18 15.96 -19.06
N GLU A 188 -4.71 17.04 -19.63
CA GLU A 188 -5.96 17.05 -20.41
C GLU A 188 -5.73 17.28 -21.92
N ASN A 189 -4.54 17.68 -22.31
CA ASN A 189 -4.21 17.91 -23.73
C ASN A 189 -4.08 16.57 -24.47
N LEU A 190 -4.82 16.40 -25.56
CA LEU A 190 -4.89 15.15 -26.32
C LEU A 190 -3.54 14.67 -26.85
N MET A 191 -2.65 15.58 -27.24
CA MET A 191 -1.30 15.20 -27.72
C MET A 191 -0.43 14.70 -26.58
N GLU A 192 -0.52 15.32 -25.38
CA GLU A 192 0.19 14.89 -24.18
C GLU A 192 -0.31 13.52 -23.71
N ILE A 193 -1.64 13.31 -23.73
CA ILE A 193 -2.27 12.03 -23.42
C ILE A 193 -1.79 10.95 -24.38
N ALA A 194 -1.83 11.21 -25.68
CA ALA A 194 -1.40 10.25 -26.69
C ALA A 194 0.08 9.86 -26.52
N GLU A 195 0.95 10.82 -26.23
CA GLU A 195 2.38 10.54 -26.01
C GLU A 195 2.62 9.74 -24.72
N LEU A 196 1.94 10.05 -23.61
CA LEU A 196 2.01 9.24 -22.39
C LEU A 196 1.54 7.80 -22.66
N THR A 197 0.40 7.63 -23.32
CA THR A 197 -0.12 6.31 -23.66
C THR A 197 0.90 5.52 -24.49
N ARG A 198 1.44 6.12 -25.55
CA ARG A 198 2.47 5.51 -26.40
C ARG A 198 3.74 5.11 -25.61
N LEU A 199 4.21 5.97 -24.72
CA LEU A 199 5.38 5.69 -23.91
C LEU A 199 5.17 4.49 -22.95
N PHE A 200 3.96 4.31 -22.43
CA PHE A 200 3.64 3.19 -21.57
C PHE A 200 3.42 1.88 -22.33
N GLU A 201 3.07 1.91 -23.63
CA GLU A 201 3.04 0.70 -24.49
C GLU A 201 4.40 -0.01 -24.53
N ASP A 202 5.51 0.74 -24.36
CA ASP A 202 6.85 0.20 -24.28
C ASP A 202 7.19 -0.45 -22.92
N VAL A 203 6.33 -0.34 -21.92
CA VAL A 203 6.50 -1.00 -20.61
C VAL A 203 6.01 -2.44 -20.72
N PRO A 204 6.86 -3.46 -20.57
CA PRO A 204 6.46 -4.84 -20.85
C PRO A 204 5.57 -5.43 -19.74
N VAL A 205 5.80 -5.03 -18.48
CA VAL A 205 5.09 -5.53 -17.30
C VAL A 205 5.05 -4.45 -16.23
N MET A 206 4.02 -4.49 -15.38
CA MET A 206 3.92 -3.72 -14.14
C MET A 206 3.87 -4.68 -12.94
N TYR A 207 4.09 -4.13 -11.75
CA TYR A 207 4.08 -4.88 -10.49
C TYR A 207 3.19 -4.15 -9.50
N ILE A 208 2.36 -4.89 -8.76
CA ILE A 208 1.61 -4.31 -7.66
C ILE A 208 2.58 -4.08 -6.50
N ALA A 209 2.76 -2.85 -6.07
CA ALA A 209 3.51 -2.50 -4.88
C ALA A 209 2.62 -2.59 -3.63
N ASP A 210 1.43 -1.98 -3.69
CA ASP A 210 0.41 -2.01 -2.62
C ASP A 210 -0.99 -2.01 -3.24
N GLY A 211 -1.97 -2.60 -2.55
CA GLY A 211 -3.36 -2.65 -3.00
C GLY A 211 -3.76 -3.95 -3.71
N HIS A 212 -3.14 -5.10 -3.38
CA HIS A 212 -3.50 -6.41 -3.92
C HIS A 212 -5.00 -6.74 -3.75
N HIS A 213 -5.61 -6.39 -2.60
CA HIS A 213 -7.04 -6.58 -2.40
C HIS A 213 -7.88 -5.66 -3.30
N ARG A 214 -7.41 -4.44 -3.58
CA ARG A 214 -8.09 -3.47 -4.46
C ARG A 214 -8.10 -3.95 -5.91
N SER A 215 -6.97 -4.42 -6.43
CA SER A 215 -6.88 -4.96 -7.80
C SER A 215 -7.66 -6.26 -7.96
N ALA A 216 -7.61 -7.18 -6.97
CA ALA A 216 -8.40 -8.41 -6.99
C ALA A 216 -9.91 -8.12 -6.95
N ALA A 217 -10.34 -7.17 -6.12
CA ALA A 217 -11.73 -6.75 -6.05
C ALA A 217 -12.20 -6.12 -7.37
N ALA A 218 -11.38 -5.27 -8.01
CA ALA A 218 -11.70 -4.68 -9.30
C ALA A 218 -11.93 -5.75 -10.39
N MET A 219 -11.10 -6.80 -10.42
CA MET A 219 -11.29 -7.93 -11.33
C MET A 219 -12.63 -8.64 -11.07
N ARG A 220 -12.97 -8.90 -9.80
CA ARG A 220 -14.25 -9.55 -9.44
C ARG A 220 -15.46 -8.67 -9.76
N VAL A 221 -15.35 -7.35 -9.60
CA VAL A 221 -16.39 -6.39 -10.01
C VAL A 221 -16.56 -6.42 -11.52
N ALA A 222 -15.47 -6.45 -12.29
CA ALA A 222 -15.53 -6.57 -13.74
C ALA A 222 -16.22 -7.89 -14.18
N ASP A 223 -15.91 -9.01 -13.51
CA ASP A 223 -16.57 -10.30 -13.75
C ASP A 223 -18.08 -10.26 -13.42
N GLU A 224 -18.46 -9.54 -12.36
CA GLU A 224 -19.87 -9.42 -11.96
C GLU A 224 -20.68 -8.54 -12.94
N LEU A 225 -20.17 -7.36 -13.25
CA LEU A 225 -20.83 -6.41 -14.16
C LEU A 225 -20.82 -6.90 -15.60
N GLY A 226 -19.75 -7.58 -16.02
CA GLY A 226 -19.63 -8.16 -17.37
C GLY A 226 -20.60 -9.31 -17.66
N LYS A 227 -21.26 -9.90 -16.66
CA LYS A 227 -22.33 -10.90 -16.88
C LYS A 227 -23.54 -10.34 -17.62
N THR A 228 -23.77 -9.05 -17.48
CA THR A 228 -24.83 -8.33 -18.19
C THR A 228 -24.19 -7.15 -18.92
N PRO A 229 -23.50 -7.38 -20.06
CA PRO A 229 -22.82 -6.31 -20.74
C PRO A 229 -23.84 -5.25 -21.17
N ARG A 230 -23.66 -4.04 -20.63
CA ARG A 230 -24.55 -2.91 -20.92
C ARG A 230 -24.12 -2.21 -22.19
N HIS A 231 -22.80 -2.09 -22.45
CA HIS A 231 -22.27 -1.26 -23.55
C HIS A 231 -21.03 -1.78 -24.30
N GLY A 232 -20.34 -2.85 -23.96
CA GLY A 232 -19.19 -3.35 -24.72
C GLY A 232 -17.82 -3.20 -24.04
N SER A 233 -16.71 -3.30 -24.81
CA SER A 233 -15.35 -3.47 -24.28
C SER A 233 -14.70 -2.23 -23.63
N ASN A 234 -15.32 -1.06 -23.73
CA ASN A 234 -14.77 0.21 -23.23
C ASN A 234 -15.37 0.66 -21.88
N GLU A 235 -16.06 -0.21 -21.18
CA GLU A 235 -16.68 0.13 -19.90
C GLU A 235 -15.63 0.34 -18.81
N GLU A 236 -15.83 1.35 -17.96
CA GLU A 236 -14.86 1.79 -16.94
C GLU A 236 -14.56 0.69 -15.91
N TYR A 237 -15.49 -0.22 -15.63
CA TYR A 237 -15.27 -1.36 -14.75
C TYR A 237 -14.26 -2.41 -15.27
N ASN A 238 -13.88 -2.35 -16.57
CA ASN A 238 -12.81 -3.18 -17.14
C ASN A 238 -11.41 -2.64 -16.81
N THR A 239 -11.35 -1.56 -16.06
CA THR A 239 -10.10 -0.95 -15.59
C THR A 239 -10.15 -0.69 -14.09
N PHE A 240 -8.99 -0.42 -13.50
CA PHE A 240 -8.92 0.00 -12.10
C PHE A 240 -8.00 1.19 -11.91
N LEU A 241 -8.38 2.01 -10.93
CA LEU A 241 -7.62 3.20 -10.52
C LEU A 241 -6.23 2.81 -10.03
N ALA A 242 -5.20 3.33 -10.68
CA ALA A 242 -3.81 3.09 -10.29
C ALA A 242 -3.00 4.37 -10.25
N VAL A 243 -1.99 4.40 -9.38
CA VAL A 243 -0.87 5.36 -9.46
C VAL A 243 0.38 4.55 -9.74
N ILE A 244 1.05 4.86 -10.86
CA ILE A 244 2.09 4.05 -11.48
C ILE A 244 3.43 4.78 -11.37
N PHE A 245 4.38 4.23 -10.61
CA PHE A 245 5.69 4.84 -10.34
C PHE A 245 6.82 4.05 -10.98
N PRO A 246 7.91 4.69 -11.41
CA PRO A 246 9.14 3.98 -11.73
C PRO A 246 9.75 3.39 -10.44
N ASP A 247 10.31 2.19 -10.51
CA ASP A 247 10.84 1.45 -9.36
C ASP A 247 11.95 2.20 -8.60
N ASN A 248 12.75 3.00 -9.30
CA ASN A 248 13.83 3.79 -8.71
C ASN A 248 13.35 5.04 -7.93
N MET A 249 12.05 5.34 -7.93
CA MET A 249 11.44 6.39 -7.10
C MET A 249 10.65 5.80 -5.92
N MET A 250 10.64 4.47 -5.76
CA MET A 250 9.88 3.81 -4.71
C MET A 250 10.70 3.65 -3.44
N GLN A 251 10.05 3.81 -2.29
CA GLN A 251 10.66 3.55 -0.99
C GLN A 251 9.90 2.47 -0.23
N ILE A 252 10.61 1.40 0.10
CA ILE A 252 10.12 0.38 1.04
C ILE A 252 10.82 0.61 2.37
N MET A 253 10.04 0.75 3.43
CA MET A 253 10.53 0.83 4.80
C MET A 253 10.54 -0.54 5.46
N ASP A 254 11.27 -0.65 6.56
CA ASP A 254 11.29 -1.82 7.41
C ASP A 254 9.88 -2.14 7.95
N TYR A 255 9.53 -3.43 7.98
CA TYR A 255 8.30 -3.91 8.58
C TYR A 255 8.67 -4.76 9.78
N ASN A 256 8.60 -4.18 10.97
CA ASN A 256 9.15 -4.72 12.20
C ASN A 256 8.19 -5.69 12.89
N ARG A 257 8.73 -6.55 13.77
CA ARG A 257 7.97 -7.56 14.51
C ARG A 257 8.05 -7.31 16.01
N LEU A 258 6.93 -7.55 16.69
CA LEU A 258 6.78 -7.51 18.13
C LEU A 258 6.21 -8.85 18.59
N VAL A 259 6.83 -9.52 19.55
CA VAL A 259 6.37 -10.84 20.03
C VAL A 259 6.09 -10.78 21.51
N LYS A 260 4.91 -11.27 21.92
CA LYS A 260 4.38 -11.14 23.29
C LYS A 260 5.14 -11.96 24.32
N ASP A 261 5.67 -13.13 23.94
CA ASP A 261 6.34 -14.05 24.87
C ASP A 261 7.51 -14.78 24.21
N LEU A 262 8.35 -15.40 25.01
CA LEU A 262 9.51 -16.20 24.56
C LEU A 262 9.17 -17.71 24.45
N ASN A 263 7.92 -18.08 24.29
CA ASN A 263 7.49 -19.48 24.17
C ASN A 263 7.89 -20.35 25.37
N GLY A 264 7.79 -19.77 26.57
CA GLY A 264 8.14 -20.43 27.84
C GLY A 264 9.64 -20.57 28.10
N LEU A 265 10.51 -20.03 27.24
CA LEU A 265 11.96 -20.06 27.43
C LEU A 265 12.40 -18.96 28.42
N SER A 266 13.41 -19.24 29.21
CA SER A 266 14.18 -18.20 29.89
C SER A 266 14.96 -17.37 28.87
N MET A 267 15.39 -16.16 29.27
CA MET A 267 16.20 -15.30 28.41
C MET A 267 17.50 -15.99 27.95
N GLU A 268 18.14 -16.73 28.83
CA GLU A 268 19.40 -17.44 28.57
C GLU A 268 19.19 -18.56 27.55
N GLU A 269 18.14 -19.36 27.72
CA GLU A 269 17.78 -20.43 26.78
C GLU A 269 17.40 -19.85 25.42
N PHE A 270 16.65 -18.75 25.39
CA PHE A 270 16.28 -18.08 24.17
C PHE A 270 17.52 -17.57 23.41
N LEU A 271 18.41 -16.83 24.07
CA LEU A 271 19.65 -16.34 23.44
C LEU A 271 20.57 -17.48 23.00
N SER A 272 20.65 -18.56 23.77
CA SER A 272 21.43 -19.76 23.37
C SER A 272 20.91 -20.35 22.07
N ARG A 273 19.58 -20.54 21.92
CA ARG A 273 18.98 -21.08 20.69
C ARG A 273 19.11 -20.12 19.52
N VAL A 274 18.94 -18.82 19.74
CA VAL A 274 19.16 -17.80 18.68
C VAL A 274 20.61 -17.85 18.22
N GLY A 275 21.58 -18.01 19.14
CA GLY A 275 23.01 -18.12 18.84
C GLY A 275 23.41 -19.34 18.00
N GLU A 276 22.56 -20.36 17.88
CA GLU A 276 22.80 -21.48 16.96
C GLU A 276 22.70 -21.05 15.48
N LYS A 277 21.80 -20.12 15.17
CA LYS A 277 21.47 -19.69 13.81
C LYS A 277 22.00 -18.30 13.46
N PHE A 278 22.24 -17.46 14.45
CA PHE A 278 22.69 -16.08 14.27
C PHE A 278 23.96 -15.80 15.08
N GLU A 279 24.81 -14.95 14.55
CA GLU A 279 25.86 -14.29 15.36
C GLU A 279 25.18 -13.14 16.13
N ILE A 280 25.39 -13.11 17.45
CA ILE A 280 24.80 -12.09 18.33
C ILE A 280 25.89 -11.13 18.79
N SER A 281 25.70 -9.83 18.57
CA SER A 281 26.56 -8.77 19.13
C SER A 281 25.72 -7.71 19.81
N GLU A 282 26.23 -7.15 20.91
CA GLU A 282 25.55 -6.04 21.59
C GLU A 282 25.68 -4.75 20.75
N LEU A 283 24.62 -3.93 20.79
CA LEU A 283 24.59 -2.61 20.18
C LEU A 283 24.37 -1.56 21.26
N GLU A 284 25.26 -0.57 21.33
CA GLU A 284 25.17 0.49 22.33
C GLU A 284 24.02 1.46 22.06
N ASN A 285 23.70 1.70 20.79
CA ASN A 285 22.64 2.65 20.39
C ASN A 285 21.74 1.98 19.35
N GLY A 286 20.60 1.46 19.71
CA GLY A 286 19.56 0.79 18.90
C GLY A 286 19.50 1.08 17.39
N PRO A 287 20.58 0.85 16.61
CA PRO A 287 20.66 1.21 15.22
C PRO A 287 19.76 0.31 14.38
N LYS A 288 19.30 0.85 13.27
CA LYS A 288 18.68 0.04 12.22
C LYS A 288 19.68 -1.01 11.73
N PRO A 289 19.21 -2.18 11.25
CA PRO A 289 20.06 -3.10 10.49
C PRO A 289 20.74 -2.36 9.33
N GLU A 290 22.01 -2.63 9.11
CA GLU A 290 22.84 -1.89 8.14
C GLU A 290 22.87 -2.59 6.76
N ALA A 291 22.55 -3.87 6.73
CA ALA A 291 22.60 -4.69 5.53
C ALA A 291 21.56 -5.81 5.58
N ARG A 292 21.34 -6.43 4.44
CA ARG A 292 20.58 -7.68 4.33
C ARG A 292 21.17 -8.75 5.23
N HIS A 293 20.32 -9.66 5.71
CA HIS A 293 20.64 -10.78 6.61
C HIS A 293 21.07 -10.30 8.00
N GLN A 294 20.85 -9.02 8.32
CA GLN A 294 21.01 -8.45 9.65
C GLN A 294 19.65 -8.03 10.21
N PHE A 295 19.50 -8.22 11.52
CA PHE A 295 18.32 -7.83 12.28
C PHE A 295 18.76 -7.13 13.55
N SER A 296 17.95 -6.21 14.08
CA SER A 296 18.18 -5.68 15.42
C SER A 296 17.11 -6.22 16.36
N MET A 297 17.53 -6.92 17.40
CA MET A 297 16.65 -7.51 18.40
C MET A 297 16.69 -6.68 19.69
N TYR A 298 15.52 -6.22 20.15
CA TYR A 298 15.38 -5.59 21.46
C TYR A 298 14.81 -6.56 22.46
N LEU A 299 15.57 -6.81 23.51
CA LEU A 299 15.22 -7.75 24.59
C LEU A 299 15.77 -7.23 25.91
N THR A 300 14.92 -7.11 26.94
CA THR A 300 15.30 -6.71 28.30
C THR A 300 16.15 -5.44 28.38
N GLY A 301 15.67 -4.36 27.75
CA GLY A 301 16.34 -3.05 27.79
C GLY A 301 17.59 -2.91 26.92
N LYS A 302 17.90 -3.91 26.09
CA LYS A 302 19.11 -3.90 25.26
C LYS A 302 18.86 -4.25 23.82
N TRP A 303 19.45 -3.48 22.90
CA TRP A 303 19.55 -3.82 21.51
C TRP A 303 20.69 -4.78 21.23
N ARG A 304 20.47 -5.77 20.38
CA ARG A 304 21.46 -6.73 19.88
C ARG A 304 21.33 -6.86 18.37
N ARG A 305 22.46 -6.90 17.66
CA ARG A 305 22.51 -7.27 16.25
C ARG A 305 22.49 -8.79 16.13
N LEU A 306 21.65 -9.29 15.26
CA LEU A 306 21.63 -10.67 14.81
C LEU A 306 22.10 -10.70 13.37
N THR A 307 23.17 -11.42 13.06
CA THR A 307 23.61 -11.66 11.68
C THR A 307 23.40 -13.14 11.36
N ALA A 308 22.64 -13.42 10.30
CA ALA A 308 22.37 -14.80 9.89
C ALA A 308 23.66 -15.53 9.52
N LYS A 309 23.87 -16.71 10.12
CA LYS A 309 25.07 -17.53 9.84
C LYS A 309 25.01 -18.15 8.46
N GLU A 310 26.15 -18.38 7.87
CA GLU A 310 26.29 -19.12 6.62
C GLU A 310 25.57 -20.48 6.71
N GLY A 311 24.84 -20.86 5.66
CA GLY A 311 24.08 -22.11 5.60
C GLY A 311 22.71 -22.07 6.31
N THR A 312 22.28 -20.95 6.88
CA THR A 312 20.94 -20.80 7.47
C THR A 312 19.84 -20.51 6.43
N PHE A 313 20.22 -20.17 5.22
CA PHE A 313 19.33 -19.96 4.08
C PHE A 313 20.05 -20.30 2.76
N ALA A 314 19.29 -20.60 1.71
CA ALA A 314 19.80 -20.79 0.36
C ALA A 314 19.82 -19.45 -0.37
N ALA A 315 21.00 -18.96 -0.76
CA ALA A 315 21.18 -17.65 -1.37
C ALA A 315 20.52 -17.51 -2.77
N ASP A 316 20.33 -18.63 -3.45
CA ASP A 316 19.67 -18.76 -4.77
C ASP A 316 18.15 -18.96 -4.68
N ASP A 317 17.59 -19.21 -3.49
CA ASP A 317 16.14 -19.27 -3.30
C ASP A 317 15.56 -17.85 -3.15
N VAL A 318 14.78 -17.44 -4.15
CA VAL A 318 14.17 -16.09 -4.22
C VAL A 318 13.29 -15.77 -3.01
N ILE A 319 12.71 -16.76 -2.33
CA ILE A 319 11.88 -16.57 -1.13
C ILE A 319 12.70 -16.85 0.13
N GLY A 320 13.44 -17.94 0.18
CA GLY A 320 14.20 -18.35 1.36
C GLY A 320 15.33 -17.39 1.72
N SER A 321 15.85 -16.62 0.75
CA SER A 321 16.89 -15.61 0.96
C SER A 321 16.35 -14.23 1.44
N LEU A 322 15.03 -14.03 1.50
CA LEU A 322 14.44 -12.82 2.04
C LEU A 322 14.64 -12.75 3.56
N ASP A 323 14.97 -11.60 4.08
CA ASP A 323 15.15 -11.40 5.53
C ASP A 323 13.93 -11.84 6.35
N VAL A 324 12.72 -11.59 5.82
CA VAL A 324 11.48 -12.05 6.46
C VAL A 324 11.40 -13.57 6.55
N SER A 325 11.87 -14.30 5.54
CA SER A 325 11.93 -15.78 5.55
C SER A 325 13.01 -16.27 6.48
N ILE A 326 14.20 -15.67 6.44
CA ILE A 326 15.32 -16.03 7.31
C ILE A 326 14.93 -15.92 8.79
N LEU A 327 14.29 -14.81 9.18
CA LEU A 327 13.83 -14.62 10.56
C LEU A 327 12.71 -15.63 10.91
N GLN A 328 11.78 -15.86 9.99
CA GLN A 328 10.68 -16.81 10.18
C GLN A 328 11.18 -18.23 10.40
N ASP A 329 12.05 -18.70 9.51
CA ASP A 329 12.44 -20.11 9.45
C ASP A 329 13.52 -20.49 10.47
N ASN A 330 14.31 -19.50 10.92
CA ASN A 330 15.41 -19.75 11.87
C ASN A 330 15.12 -19.29 13.29
N LEU A 331 14.10 -18.42 13.51
CA LEU A 331 13.82 -17.90 14.84
C LEU A 331 12.32 -17.96 15.21
N LEU A 332 11.43 -17.34 14.43
CA LEU A 332 10.03 -17.21 14.82
C LEU A 332 9.34 -18.57 14.92
N ALA A 333 9.49 -19.44 13.92
CA ALA A 333 8.86 -20.76 13.93
C ALA A 333 9.56 -21.75 14.87
N PRO A 334 10.89 -22.01 14.76
CA PRO A 334 11.54 -23.06 15.56
C PRO A 334 11.76 -22.71 17.03
N ILE A 335 11.94 -21.43 17.37
CA ILE A 335 12.29 -20.99 18.72
C ILE A 335 11.05 -20.44 19.43
N LEU A 336 10.35 -19.48 18.80
CA LEU A 336 9.19 -18.83 19.38
C LEU A 336 7.87 -19.56 19.10
N GLY A 337 7.88 -20.61 18.26
CA GLY A 337 6.71 -21.43 17.96
C GLY A 337 5.67 -20.73 17.06
N ILE A 338 6.00 -19.59 16.46
CA ILE A 338 5.12 -18.82 15.57
C ILE A 338 5.20 -19.41 14.16
N LYS A 339 4.34 -20.39 13.88
CA LYS A 339 4.35 -21.12 12.59
C LYS A 339 3.71 -20.33 11.46
N ASP A 340 2.60 -19.66 11.71
CA ASP A 340 1.93 -18.79 10.74
C ASP A 340 1.70 -17.39 11.33
N PRO A 341 2.53 -16.42 10.94
CA PRO A 341 2.45 -15.06 11.50
C PRO A 341 1.20 -14.29 11.05
N ARG A 342 0.36 -14.84 10.15
CA ARG A 342 -0.92 -14.23 9.76
C ARG A 342 -2.02 -14.48 10.77
N THR A 343 -1.92 -15.56 11.53
CA THR A 343 -2.98 -16.06 12.43
C THR A 343 -2.55 -16.15 13.89
N ASP A 344 -1.26 -16.10 14.18
CA ASP A 344 -0.74 -16.16 15.56
C ASP A 344 -0.90 -14.79 16.25
N GLU A 345 -1.72 -14.74 17.30
CA GLU A 345 -2.00 -13.51 18.05
C GLU A 345 -0.84 -13.03 18.95
N ARG A 346 0.22 -13.83 19.07
CA ARG A 346 1.42 -13.47 19.85
C ARG A 346 2.37 -12.57 19.08
N ILE A 347 2.25 -12.48 17.75
CA ILE A 347 3.06 -11.60 16.92
C ILE A 347 2.24 -10.41 16.44
N ASN A 348 2.88 -9.23 16.48
CA ASN A 348 2.37 -8.00 15.87
C ASN A 348 3.40 -7.38 14.95
N PHE A 349 2.92 -6.52 14.04
CA PHE A 349 3.73 -5.88 13.02
C PHE A 349 3.67 -4.36 13.14
N MET A 350 4.79 -3.69 12.87
CA MET A 350 4.88 -2.23 12.94
C MET A 350 5.74 -1.69 11.80
N GLY A 351 5.18 -0.80 10.98
CA GLY A 351 5.93 -0.11 9.93
C GLY A 351 7.05 0.78 10.52
N GLY A 352 8.19 0.79 9.84
CA GLY A 352 9.40 1.49 10.29
C GLY A 352 9.26 3.00 10.44
N ILE A 353 8.24 3.59 9.81
CA ILE A 353 7.93 5.03 9.95
C ILE A 353 7.68 5.44 11.40
N ARG A 354 7.24 4.52 12.27
CA ARG A 354 7.01 4.78 13.70
C ARG A 354 8.29 4.88 14.53
N GLY A 355 9.43 4.45 13.97
CA GLY A 355 10.75 4.50 14.64
C GLY A 355 11.02 3.33 15.59
N LEU A 356 12.31 3.12 15.87
CA LEU A 356 12.77 2.02 16.73
C LEU A 356 12.50 2.27 18.22
N ASP A 357 12.42 3.53 18.64
CA ASP A 357 12.13 3.90 20.04
C ASP A 357 10.73 3.43 20.45
N VAL A 358 9.76 3.43 19.52
CA VAL A 358 8.41 2.91 19.78
C VAL A 358 8.45 1.39 19.94
N LEU A 359 9.30 0.67 19.18
CA LEU A 359 9.49 -0.77 19.40
C LEU A 359 10.03 -1.07 20.80
N ALA A 360 11.09 -0.38 21.19
CA ALA A 360 11.71 -0.52 22.50
C ALA A 360 10.71 -0.22 23.63
N SER A 361 10.00 0.91 23.55
CA SER A 361 9.03 1.33 24.56
C SER A 361 7.88 0.32 24.76
N LYS A 362 7.43 -0.37 23.70
CA LYS A 362 6.40 -1.41 23.80
C LYS A 362 6.89 -2.66 24.54
N VAL A 363 8.17 -2.99 24.41
CA VAL A 363 8.80 -4.08 25.16
C VAL A 363 9.03 -3.66 26.61
N ASP A 364 9.55 -2.45 26.84
CA ASP A 364 9.81 -1.92 28.20
C ASP A 364 8.52 -1.76 29.01
N ALA A 365 7.41 -1.44 28.34
CA ALA A 365 6.08 -1.39 28.97
C ALA A 365 5.49 -2.78 29.29
N GLY A 366 6.17 -3.88 28.93
CA GLY A 366 5.73 -5.25 29.20
C GLY A 366 4.60 -5.74 28.28
N ALA A 367 4.22 -4.98 27.25
CA ALA A 367 3.22 -5.40 26.28
C ALA A 367 3.75 -6.51 25.34
N TYR A 368 5.07 -6.55 25.15
CA TYR A 368 5.79 -7.55 24.36
C TYR A 368 7.09 -7.94 25.09
N SER A 369 7.58 -9.16 24.83
CA SER A 369 8.82 -9.65 25.43
C SER A 369 10.04 -9.36 24.55
N VAL A 370 9.87 -9.32 23.23
CA VAL A 370 10.95 -9.09 22.28
C VAL A 370 10.45 -8.37 21.04
N ALA A 371 11.30 -7.52 20.48
CA ALA A 371 11.06 -6.86 19.20
C ALA A 371 12.20 -7.13 18.22
N PHE A 372 11.87 -7.18 16.93
CA PHE A 372 12.83 -7.35 15.85
C PHE A 372 12.66 -6.22 14.84
N ALA A 373 13.70 -5.42 14.65
CA ALA A 373 13.81 -4.49 13.56
C ALA A 373 14.44 -5.20 12.35
N MET A 374 13.79 -5.01 11.20
CA MET A 374 14.16 -5.66 9.95
C MET A 374 15.00 -4.73 9.07
N TYR A 375 15.83 -5.31 8.20
CA TYR A 375 16.32 -4.57 7.04
C TYR A 375 15.18 -4.47 6.00
N PRO A 376 14.95 -3.31 5.36
CA PRO A 376 13.87 -3.17 4.39
C PRO A 376 14.05 -4.10 3.19
N THR A 377 12.99 -4.75 2.77
CA THR A 377 12.97 -5.46 1.48
C THR A 377 13.21 -4.47 0.34
N SER A 378 14.05 -4.83 -0.62
CA SER A 378 14.35 -3.97 -1.78
C SER A 378 13.31 -4.13 -2.90
N MET A 379 13.21 -3.12 -3.78
CA MET A 379 12.41 -3.22 -5.00
C MET A 379 12.91 -4.35 -5.91
N GLU A 380 14.22 -4.59 -5.95
CA GLU A 380 14.80 -5.70 -6.73
C GLU A 380 14.33 -7.06 -6.23
N GLU A 381 14.25 -7.28 -4.91
CA GLU A 381 13.73 -8.51 -4.31
C GLU A 381 12.26 -8.71 -4.65
N LEU A 382 11.44 -7.67 -4.51
CA LEU A 382 10.02 -7.72 -4.87
C LEU A 382 9.84 -8.12 -6.33
N ILE A 383 10.55 -7.45 -7.24
CA ILE A 383 10.49 -7.69 -8.68
C ILE A 383 10.93 -9.14 -9.00
N LYS A 384 12.02 -9.61 -8.40
CA LYS A 384 12.51 -11.00 -8.59
C LYS A 384 11.47 -12.04 -8.16
N VAL A 385 10.81 -11.82 -7.02
CA VAL A 385 9.75 -12.71 -6.53
C VAL A 385 8.56 -12.73 -7.49
N ALA A 386 8.09 -11.56 -7.90
CA ALA A 386 6.96 -11.43 -8.81
C ALA A 386 7.27 -11.98 -10.21
N ASP A 387 8.49 -11.77 -10.73
CA ASP A 387 8.95 -12.33 -12.01
C ASP A 387 9.05 -13.87 -11.97
N ALA A 388 9.41 -14.43 -10.82
CA ALA A 388 9.41 -15.88 -10.61
C ALA A 388 8.01 -16.49 -10.42
N GLY A 389 6.94 -15.67 -10.44
CA GLY A 389 5.56 -16.12 -10.18
C GLY A 389 5.35 -16.61 -8.74
N LYS A 390 6.22 -16.21 -7.81
CA LYS A 390 6.18 -16.61 -6.41
C LYS A 390 5.50 -15.55 -5.55
N ILE A 391 5.16 -15.95 -4.32
CA ILE A 391 4.48 -15.09 -3.34
C ILE A 391 5.44 -14.84 -2.17
N MET A 392 5.53 -13.58 -1.77
CA MET A 392 6.29 -13.18 -0.59
C MET A 392 5.59 -13.65 0.70
N PRO A 393 6.35 -13.91 1.77
CA PRO A 393 5.77 -14.07 3.09
C PRO A 393 4.92 -12.83 3.48
N PRO A 394 3.93 -12.99 4.36
CA PRO A 394 3.09 -11.86 4.79
C PRO A 394 3.93 -10.78 5.47
N LYS A 395 3.52 -9.52 5.29
CA LYS A 395 4.17 -8.37 5.92
C LYS A 395 5.66 -8.23 5.55
N SER A 396 5.98 -8.46 4.26
CA SER A 396 7.32 -8.31 3.71
C SER A 396 7.65 -6.88 3.30
N THR A 397 6.66 -6.09 2.89
CA THR A 397 6.84 -4.74 2.34
C THR A 397 5.97 -3.72 3.08
N TRP A 398 6.51 -2.52 3.26
CA TRP A 398 5.79 -1.36 3.77
C TRP A 398 6.19 -0.13 2.95
N PHE A 399 5.35 0.25 1.99
CA PHE A 399 5.62 1.39 1.12
C PHE A 399 5.27 2.72 1.79
N GLU A 400 6.18 3.69 1.69
CA GLU A 400 5.97 5.07 2.10
C GLU A 400 6.53 6.04 1.05
N PRO A 401 5.93 7.25 0.93
CA PRO A 401 4.67 7.70 1.56
C PRO A 401 3.44 6.97 1.01
N LYS A 402 2.44 6.79 1.87
CA LYS A 402 1.15 6.21 1.45
C LYS A 402 0.42 7.14 0.48
N LEU A 403 -0.18 6.57 -0.56
CA LEU A 403 -1.10 7.32 -1.42
C LEU A 403 -2.26 7.85 -0.59
N ARG A 404 -2.78 9.02 -0.95
CA ARG A 404 -4.02 9.52 -0.36
C ARG A 404 -5.22 9.08 -1.20
N ASP A 405 -6.24 8.57 -0.53
CA ASP A 405 -7.55 8.39 -1.14
C ASP A 405 -8.16 9.75 -1.45
N ALA A 406 -9.03 9.81 -2.45
CA ALA A 406 -9.70 11.01 -2.96
C ALA A 406 -8.82 12.07 -3.63
N MET A 407 -7.51 11.85 -3.82
CA MET A 407 -6.77 12.74 -4.74
C MET A 407 -7.40 12.72 -6.15
N VAL A 408 -7.78 11.53 -6.61
CA VAL A 408 -8.63 11.27 -7.77
C VAL A 408 -9.41 9.98 -7.47
N VAL A 409 -10.68 9.92 -7.81
CA VAL A 409 -11.58 8.76 -7.70
C VAL A 409 -12.02 8.35 -9.11
N HIS A 410 -12.04 7.05 -9.38
CA HIS A 410 -12.49 6.51 -10.66
C HIS A 410 -13.93 6.00 -10.53
N LEU A 411 -14.86 6.66 -11.21
CA LEU A 411 -16.25 6.25 -11.26
C LEU A 411 -16.42 5.16 -12.34
N ILE A 412 -17.13 4.09 -11.98
CA ILE A 412 -17.38 2.94 -12.87
C ILE A 412 -18.88 2.77 -13.22
N GLY A 413 -19.73 3.63 -12.65
CA GLY A 413 -21.15 3.70 -12.98
C GLY A 413 -21.40 4.38 -14.32
N GLU A 414 -22.61 4.22 -14.84
CA GLU A 414 -23.07 4.93 -16.04
C GLU A 414 -23.14 6.44 -15.78
N ASP A 415 -22.78 7.25 -16.76
CA ASP A 415 -23.11 8.68 -16.75
C ASP A 415 -24.63 8.80 -16.97
N GLU A 416 -25.36 9.33 -15.99
CA GLU A 416 -26.77 9.71 -16.14
C GLU A 416 -26.93 10.93 -17.07
#